data_315506621cd5158d0b2301813b308239
#
_entry.id   315506621cd5158d0b2301813b308239
#
_cell.length_a   1.000
_cell.length_b   1.000
_cell.length_c   1.000
_cell.angle_alpha   90.00
_cell.angle_beta   90.00
_cell.angle_gamma   90.00
#
_symmetry.space_group_name_H-M   'P 1'
#
loop_
_entity.id
_entity.type
_entity.pdbx_description
1 polymer ?
#
loop_
_entity_poly.entity_id
_entity_poly.type
_entity_poly.pdbx_seq_one_letter_code
_entity_poly.pdbx_strand_id
1 'polypeptide(L)'
;MTAHPNFRPAAACYFREFHRTQVKNHALLKLASDEGRYALAVKVVAMLISSSETEKLTIGMLQSFAEEHRLCSRNRVTMIINVAELFGYLHRIKDARDRRSRTIVATEKFQRMFDDGFSYFSLPLALIAPQKSRLIPLADRALCADFVAEAIDLYLGEMRFGELLPELRAFIHRDGALEIMARL
;
A
#
# COMPACT_ATOMS: atom_id res chain seq x y z
N MET A 1 3.55 1.81 -29.35
CA MET A 1 3.29 0.67 -28.43
C MET A 1 1.85 0.20 -28.66
N THR A 2 1.63 -1.01 -29.15
CA THR A 2 0.30 -1.61 -29.24
C THR A 2 -0.16 -2.02 -27.84
N ALA A 3 -1.26 -1.46 -27.36
CA ALA A 3 -1.81 -1.83 -26.06
C ALA A 3 -2.22 -3.31 -26.07
N HIS A 4 -1.92 -4.04 -24.99
CA HIS A 4 -2.34 -5.43 -24.84
C HIS A 4 -3.87 -5.56 -25.01
N PRO A 5 -4.40 -6.54 -25.77
CA PRO A 5 -5.84 -6.63 -26.09
C PRO A 5 -6.72 -6.70 -24.80
N ASN A 6 -6.22 -7.30 -23.74
CA ASN A 6 -6.92 -7.41 -22.46
C ASN A 6 -6.62 -6.24 -21.51
N PHE A 7 -5.95 -5.16 -21.93
CA PHE A 7 -5.62 -4.04 -21.04
C PHE A 7 -6.87 -3.37 -20.48
N ARG A 8 -7.85 -3.04 -21.32
CA ARG A 8 -9.11 -2.41 -20.86
C ARG A 8 -9.92 -3.30 -19.91
N PRO A 9 -10.16 -4.59 -20.20
CA PRO A 9 -10.78 -5.51 -19.26
C PRO A 9 -10.03 -5.62 -17.93
N ALA A 10 -8.69 -5.67 -17.97
CA ALA A 10 -7.87 -5.73 -16.77
C ALA A 10 -7.95 -4.45 -15.94
N ALA A 11 -7.88 -3.28 -16.57
CA ALA A 11 -8.05 -2.00 -15.90
C ALA A 11 -9.45 -1.88 -15.24
N ALA A 12 -10.52 -2.25 -15.95
CA ALA A 12 -11.87 -2.27 -15.39
C ALA A 12 -12.00 -3.26 -14.22
N CYS A 13 -11.33 -4.42 -14.30
CA CYS A 13 -11.26 -5.37 -13.20
C CYS A 13 -10.55 -4.77 -11.99
N TYR A 14 -9.37 -4.16 -12.20
CA TYR A 14 -8.59 -3.48 -11.15
C TYR A 14 -9.43 -2.43 -10.41
N PHE A 15 -10.04 -1.50 -11.11
CA PHE A 15 -10.83 -0.43 -10.48
C PHE A 15 -12.05 -0.96 -9.74
N ARG A 16 -12.73 -1.97 -10.26
CA ARG A 16 -13.86 -2.60 -9.57
C ARG A 16 -13.44 -3.29 -8.27
N GLU A 17 -12.37 -4.08 -8.28
CA GLU A 17 -11.88 -4.77 -7.09
C GLU A 17 -11.26 -3.78 -6.09
N PHE A 18 -10.55 -2.78 -6.57
CA PHE A 18 -10.05 -1.68 -5.75
C PHE A 18 -11.19 -0.95 -5.04
N HIS A 19 -12.24 -0.57 -5.77
CA HIS A 19 -13.42 0.06 -5.17
C HIS A 19 -14.11 -0.84 -4.14
N ARG A 20 -14.26 -2.14 -4.43
CA ARG A 20 -14.82 -3.11 -3.49
C ARG A 20 -14.04 -3.17 -2.19
N THR A 21 -12.72 -3.20 -2.28
CA THR A 21 -11.82 -3.18 -1.13
C THR A 21 -11.90 -1.87 -0.37
N GLN A 22 -12.04 -0.76 -1.09
CA GLN A 22 -12.25 0.59 -0.55
C GLN A 22 -13.51 0.67 0.32
N VAL A 23 -14.63 0.21 -0.16
CA VAL A 23 -15.90 0.22 0.58
C VAL A 23 -15.79 -0.59 1.88
N LYS A 24 -15.14 -1.75 1.84
CA LYS A 24 -14.94 -2.60 3.02
C LYS A 24 -14.02 -1.96 4.07
N ASN A 25 -13.02 -1.19 3.64
CA ASN A 25 -11.95 -0.66 4.49
C ASN A 25 -11.90 0.87 4.49
N HIS A 26 -13.05 1.53 4.36
CA HIS A 26 -13.18 2.97 4.16
C HIS A 26 -12.39 3.83 5.17
N ALA A 27 -12.33 3.43 6.44
CA ALA A 27 -11.58 4.18 7.46
C ALA A 27 -10.07 4.22 7.18
N LEU A 28 -9.48 3.10 6.71
CA LEU A 28 -8.06 3.05 6.35
C LEU A 28 -7.75 3.85 5.09
N LEU A 29 -8.68 3.84 4.14
CA LEU A 29 -8.47 4.48 2.86
C LEU A 29 -8.50 6.00 2.94
N LYS A 30 -9.24 6.55 3.89
CA LYS A 30 -9.12 7.96 4.26
C LYS A 30 -7.72 8.33 4.74
N LEU A 31 -6.99 7.38 5.35
CA LEU A 31 -5.60 7.60 5.75
C LEU A 31 -4.65 7.61 4.56
N ALA A 32 -5.00 6.93 3.47
CA ALA A 32 -4.22 6.81 2.24
C ALA A 32 -4.84 7.61 1.07
N SER A 33 -5.49 8.75 1.36
CA SER A 33 -6.33 9.47 0.40
C SER A 33 -5.57 10.36 -0.58
N ASP A 34 -4.29 10.58 -0.40
CA ASP A 34 -3.39 11.23 -1.35
C ASP A 34 -2.23 10.32 -1.75
N GLU A 35 -1.51 10.70 -2.81
CA GLU A 35 -0.42 9.93 -3.39
C GLU A 35 0.67 9.58 -2.37
N GLY A 36 1.11 10.55 -1.57
CA GLY A 36 2.19 10.34 -0.59
C GLY A 36 1.78 9.40 0.54
N ARG A 37 0.55 9.56 1.05
CA ARG A 37 0.01 8.70 2.10
C ARG A 37 -0.27 7.29 1.58
N TYR A 38 -0.71 7.16 0.33
CA TYR A 38 -0.89 5.86 -0.32
C TYR A 38 0.45 5.11 -0.44
N ALA A 39 1.49 5.77 -0.94
CA ALA A 39 2.83 5.20 -1.05
C ALA A 39 3.38 4.76 0.33
N LEU A 40 3.19 5.60 1.37
CA LEU A 40 3.55 5.22 2.73
C LEU A 40 2.77 3.99 3.22
N ALA A 41 1.45 3.93 2.97
CA ALA A 41 0.62 2.80 3.36
C ALA A 41 1.08 1.50 2.67
N VAL A 42 1.41 1.55 1.37
CA VAL A 42 1.95 0.41 0.63
C VAL A 42 3.29 -0.05 1.20
N LYS A 43 4.19 0.88 1.58
CA LYS A 43 5.46 0.55 2.25
C LYS A 43 5.24 -0.14 3.59
N VAL A 44 4.33 0.37 4.41
CA VAL A 44 3.95 -0.28 5.70
C VAL A 44 3.45 -1.70 5.46
N VAL A 45 2.59 -1.89 4.45
CA VAL A 45 2.07 -3.21 4.06
C VAL A 45 3.22 -4.14 3.67
N ALA A 46 4.12 -3.72 2.77
CA ALA A 46 5.27 -4.51 2.35
C ALA A 46 6.11 -4.97 3.54
N MET A 47 6.47 -4.05 4.44
CA MET A 47 7.30 -4.35 5.61
C MET A 47 6.61 -5.26 6.63
N LEU A 48 5.28 -5.15 6.80
CA LEU A 48 4.52 -5.99 7.73
C LEU A 48 4.29 -7.42 7.22
N ILE A 49 4.31 -7.60 5.90
CA ILE A 49 4.11 -8.92 5.28
C ILE A 49 5.44 -9.67 5.17
N SER A 50 6.52 -8.96 4.84
CA SER A 50 7.86 -9.57 4.69
C SER A 50 8.40 -10.19 5.97
N SER A 51 7.81 -9.83 7.15
CA SER A 51 8.12 -10.31 8.51
C SER A 51 9.41 -11.13 8.62
N SER A 52 10.54 -10.58 8.18
CA SER A 52 11.84 -11.08 8.59
C SER A 52 12.01 -10.67 10.06
N GLU A 53 12.25 -11.60 10.95
CA GLU A 53 12.51 -11.35 12.39
C GLU A 53 13.66 -10.33 12.61
N THR A 54 14.40 -10.00 11.56
CA THR A 54 15.58 -9.14 11.58
C THR A 54 15.27 -7.65 11.45
N GLU A 55 14.21 -7.25 10.74
CA GLU A 55 13.87 -5.84 10.56
C GLU A 55 12.59 -5.44 11.31
N LYS A 56 12.80 -4.83 12.49
CA LYS A 56 11.71 -4.35 13.33
C LYS A 56 11.15 -3.03 12.77
N LEU A 57 9.93 -3.06 12.27
CA LEU A 57 9.25 -1.84 11.81
C LEU A 57 8.99 -0.89 12.99
N THR A 58 9.50 0.34 12.91
CA THR A 58 9.29 1.39 13.91
C THR A 58 8.73 2.66 13.29
N ILE A 59 8.12 3.54 14.11
CA ILE A 59 7.66 4.86 13.63
C ILE A 59 8.84 5.67 13.09
N GLY A 60 10.02 5.61 13.72
CA GLY A 60 11.20 6.33 13.28
C GLY A 60 11.64 5.95 11.87
N MET A 61 11.66 4.65 11.56
CA MET A 61 11.97 4.16 10.20
C MET A 61 10.97 4.71 9.16
N LEU A 62 9.67 4.66 9.47
CA LEU A 62 8.65 5.19 8.57
C LEU A 62 8.74 6.70 8.40
N GLN A 63 9.09 7.42 9.45
CA GLN A 63 9.32 8.87 9.37
C GLN A 63 10.52 9.20 8.48
N SER A 64 11.64 8.48 8.63
CA SER A 64 12.82 8.66 7.78
C SER A 64 12.51 8.34 6.32
N PHE A 65 11.83 7.23 6.06
CA PHE A 65 11.38 6.87 4.72
C PHE A 65 10.47 7.94 4.10
N ALA A 66 9.48 8.44 4.86
CA ALA A 66 8.58 9.47 4.36
C ALA A 66 9.28 10.79 4.06
N GLU A 67 10.31 11.17 4.83
CA GLU A 67 11.14 12.36 4.58
C GLU A 67 12.03 12.18 3.36
N GLU A 68 12.75 11.06 3.26
CA GLU A 68 13.64 10.73 2.15
C GLU A 68 12.90 10.80 0.80
N HIS A 69 11.71 10.22 0.75
CA HIS A 69 10.89 10.18 -0.47
C HIS A 69 9.89 11.35 -0.58
N ARG A 70 9.93 12.33 0.34
CA ARG A 70 9.06 13.52 0.33
C ARG A 70 7.57 13.18 0.26
N LEU A 71 7.14 12.14 0.98
CA LEU A 71 5.76 11.65 0.94
C LEU A 71 4.83 12.46 1.84
N CYS A 72 5.23 12.66 3.09
CA CYS A 72 4.48 13.45 4.06
C CYS A 72 5.35 13.80 5.28
N SER A 73 4.85 14.66 6.17
CA SER A 73 5.56 15.07 7.38
C SER A 73 5.63 13.96 8.44
N ARG A 74 6.64 14.00 9.32
CA ARG A 74 6.80 13.07 10.47
C ARG A 74 5.55 12.99 11.34
N ASN A 75 4.91 14.13 11.60
CA ASN A 75 3.68 14.17 12.40
C ASN A 75 2.54 13.44 11.69
N ARG A 76 2.47 13.54 10.37
CA ARG A 76 1.47 12.83 9.55
C ARG A 76 1.69 11.32 9.61
N VAL A 77 2.94 10.85 9.52
CA VAL A 77 3.28 9.42 9.71
C VAL A 77 2.79 8.94 11.06
N THR A 78 3.12 9.67 12.14
CA THR A 78 2.68 9.31 13.50
C THR A 78 1.16 9.25 13.61
N MET A 79 0.44 10.21 13.03
CA MET A 79 -1.02 10.24 13.02
C MET A 79 -1.60 9.03 12.28
N ILE A 80 -1.08 8.68 11.11
CA ILE A 80 -1.53 7.52 10.33
C ILE A 80 -1.39 6.23 11.14
N ILE A 81 -0.23 6.01 11.75
CA ILE A 81 0.02 4.80 12.57
C ILE A 81 -0.88 4.77 13.80
N ASN A 82 -1.07 5.91 14.49
CA ASN A 82 -1.96 5.97 15.66
C ASN A 82 -3.42 5.65 15.27
N VAL A 83 -3.89 6.15 14.15
CA VAL A 83 -5.26 5.86 13.67
C VAL A 83 -5.39 4.40 13.23
N ALA A 84 -4.38 3.84 12.53
CA ALA A 84 -4.38 2.42 12.17
C ALA A 84 -4.39 1.51 13.43
N GLU A 85 -3.69 1.90 14.49
CA GLU A 85 -3.71 1.22 15.78
C GLU A 85 -5.07 1.35 16.47
N LEU A 86 -5.67 2.55 16.50
CA LEU A 86 -7.00 2.80 17.07
C LEU A 86 -8.08 1.93 16.39
N PHE A 87 -7.98 1.75 15.08
CA PHE A 87 -8.88 0.88 14.32
C PHE A 87 -8.53 -0.61 14.42
N GLY A 88 -7.48 -0.97 15.18
CA GLY A 88 -7.10 -2.35 15.47
C GLY A 88 -6.44 -3.08 14.29
N TYR A 89 -5.85 -2.36 13.33
CA TYR A 89 -5.07 -2.96 12.25
C TYR A 89 -3.62 -3.23 12.64
N LEU A 90 -3.09 -2.40 13.54
CA LEU A 90 -1.72 -2.48 14.03
C LEU A 90 -1.73 -2.46 15.56
N HIS A 91 -0.66 -2.94 16.15
CA HIS A 91 -0.35 -2.66 17.55
C HIS A 91 1.16 -2.50 17.74
N ARG A 92 1.55 -1.83 18.81
CA ARG A 92 2.95 -1.57 19.14
C ARG A 92 3.39 -2.40 20.33
N ILE A 93 4.44 -3.18 20.13
CA ILE A 93 5.07 -4.02 21.16
C ILE A 93 6.33 -3.30 21.65
N LYS A 94 6.52 -3.24 22.96
CA LYS A 94 7.78 -2.74 23.55
C LYS A 94 8.89 -3.70 23.20
N ASP A 95 10.04 -3.16 22.74
CA ASP A 95 11.22 -3.97 22.56
C ASP A 95 11.76 -4.43 23.93
N ALA A 96 12.06 -5.71 24.04
CA ALA A 96 12.62 -6.27 25.27
C ALA A 96 14.04 -5.75 25.57
N ARG A 97 14.79 -5.36 24.53
CA ARG A 97 16.17 -4.88 24.62
C ARG A 97 16.28 -3.36 24.73
N ASP A 98 15.33 -2.64 24.13
CA ASP A 98 15.24 -1.17 24.19
C ASP A 98 13.82 -0.72 24.54
N ARG A 99 13.61 -0.39 25.81
CA ARG A 99 12.29 0.08 26.32
C ARG A 99 11.79 1.36 25.66
N ARG A 100 12.66 2.12 24.98
CA ARG A 100 12.29 3.33 24.24
C ARG A 100 11.78 3.01 22.84
N SER A 101 12.18 1.88 22.29
CA SER A 101 11.75 1.42 20.98
C SER A 101 10.43 0.64 21.06
N ARG A 102 9.55 0.89 20.11
CA ARG A 102 8.29 0.15 19.93
C ARG A 102 8.23 -0.37 18.51
N THR A 103 8.12 -1.68 18.38
CA THR A 103 7.94 -2.36 17.11
C THR A 103 6.47 -2.34 16.73
N ILE A 104 6.16 -1.94 15.50
CA ILE A 104 4.83 -2.02 14.91
C ILE A 104 4.65 -3.43 14.36
N VAL A 105 3.54 -4.07 14.72
CA VAL A 105 3.18 -5.41 14.25
C VAL A 105 1.76 -5.44 13.70
N ALA A 106 1.53 -6.30 12.72
CA ALA A 106 0.24 -6.53 12.12
C ALA A 106 -0.69 -7.32 13.04
N THR A 107 -1.97 -6.99 13.05
CA THR A 107 -3.02 -7.79 13.68
C THR A 107 -3.63 -8.78 12.69
N GLU A 108 -4.43 -9.73 13.16
CA GLU A 108 -5.23 -10.58 12.29
C GLU A 108 -6.20 -9.79 11.39
N LYS A 109 -6.69 -8.64 11.89
CA LYS A 109 -7.55 -7.75 11.10
C LYS A 109 -6.79 -7.17 9.91
N PHE A 110 -5.53 -6.78 10.11
CA PHE A 110 -4.65 -6.34 9.02
C PHE A 110 -4.42 -7.47 8.02
N GLN A 111 -4.14 -8.68 8.50
CA GLN A 111 -3.87 -9.83 7.63
C GLN A 111 -5.08 -10.15 6.74
N ARG A 112 -6.28 -10.19 7.33
CA ARG A 112 -7.53 -10.38 6.55
C ARG A 112 -7.77 -9.26 5.53
N MET A 113 -7.51 -8.01 5.92
CA MET A 113 -7.62 -6.88 5.01
C MET A 113 -6.64 -7.02 3.83
N PHE A 114 -5.41 -7.47 4.10
CA PHE A 114 -4.42 -7.69 3.06
C PHE A 114 -4.86 -8.82 2.11
N ASP A 115 -5.28 -9.95 2.65
CA ASP A 115 -5.72 -11.10 1.86
C ASP A 115 -6.92 -10.72 0.97
N ASP A 116 -7.90 -9.97 1.50
CA ASP A 116 -9.03 -9.42 0.74
C ASP A 116 -8.58 -8.40 -0.31
N GLY A 117 -7.61 -7.56 0.05
CA GLY A 117 -7.10 -6.47 -0.79
C GLY A 117 -6.23 -6.95 -1.95
N PHE A 118 -5.44 -7.99 -1.75
CA PHE A 118 -4.52 -8.47 -2.77
C PHE A 118 -5.22 -8.95 -4.05
N SER A 119 -6.50 -9.28 -3.98
CA SER A 119 -7.31 -9.67 -5.13
C SER A 119 -7.38 -8.60 -6.22
N TYR A 120 -7.32 -7.31 -5.88
CA TYR A 120 -7.35 -6.23 -6.88
C TYR A 120 -6.07 -6.13 -7.71
N PHE A 121 -4.97 -6.74 -7.28
CA PHE A 121 -3.75 -6.89 -8.08
C PHE A 121 -3.76 -8.21 -8.86
N SER A 122 -4.08 -9.31 -8.22
CA SER A 122 -3.95 -10.65 -8.81
C SER A 122 -4.97 -10.93 -9.93
N LEU A 123 -6.21 -10.48 -9.77
CA LEU A 123 -7.27 -10.71 -10.77
C LEU A 123 -7.01 -9.98 -12.10
N PRO A 124 -6.65 -8.68 -12.13
CA PRO A 124 -6.28 -8.01 -13.38
C PRO A 124 -5.03 -8.61 -14.04
N LEU A 125 -4.05 -9.02 -13.23
CA LEU A 125 -2.84 -9.66 -13.74
C LEU A 125 -3.16 -10.97 -14.45
N ALA A 126 -4.14 -11.74 -13.95
CA ALA A 126 -4.59 -12.98 -14.60
C ALA A 126 -5.17 -12.75 -16.00
N LEU A 127 -5.74 -11.58 -16.28
CA LEU A 127 -6.28 -11.22 -17.58
C LEU A 127 -5.17 -10.83 -18.59
N ILE A 128 -4.09 -10.21 -18.12
CA ILE A 128 -2.98 -9.74 -18.97
C ILE A 128 -1.91 -10.82 -19.11
N ALA A 129 -1.58 -11.52 -18.03
CA ALA A 129 -0.49 -12.49 -17.98
C ALA A 129 -0.92 -13.75 -17.18
N PRO A 130 -1.81 -14.57 -17.74
CA PRO A 130 -2.40 -15.70 -17.02
C PRO A 130 -1.35 -16.73 -16.54
N GLN A 131 -0.23 -16.85 -17.24
CA GLN A 131 0.87 -17.73 -16.82
C GLN A 131 1.61 -17.14 -15.60
N LYS A 132 1.77 -15.81 -15.54
CA LYS A 132 2.44 -15.13 -14.42
C LYS A 132 1.55 -15.02 -13.18
N SER A 133 0.23 -14.89 -13.35
CA SER A 133 -0.71 -14.84 -12.22
C SER A 133 -0.75 -16.16 -11.41
N ARG A 134 -0.43 -17.29 -12.04
CA ARG A 134 -0.29 -18.58 -11.37
C ARG A 134 0.96 -18.66 -10.49
N LEU A 135 1.93 -17.76 -10.70
CA LEU A 135 3.17 -17.70 -9.95
C LEU A 135 3.07 -16.89 -8.65
N ILE A 136 1.94 -16.20 -8.43
CA ILE A 136 1.68 -15.43 -7.20
C ILE A 136 0.51 -16.08 -6.45
N PRO A 137 0.72 -17.24 -5.82
CA PRO A 137 -0.30 -17.81 -4.97
C PRO A 137 -0.49 -16.88 -3.76
N LEU A 138 -1.73 -16.44 -3.51
CA LEU A 138 -2.10 -15.65 -2.34
C LEU A 138 -1.64 -16.26 -1.01
N ALA A 139 -1.39 -17.57 -1.02
CA ALA A 139 -0.86 -18.32 0.11
C ALA A 139 0.63 -18.07 0.38
N ASP A 140 1.40 -17.62 -0.64
CA ASP A 140 2.82 -17.31 -0.48
C ASP A 140 3.00 -15.83 -0.11
N ARG A 141 2.99 -15.58 1.19
CA ARG A 141 3.12 -14.22 1.74
C ARG A 141 4.50 -13.60 1.47
N ALA A 142 5.56 -14.40 1.40
CA ALA A 142 6.89 -13.90 1.09
C ALA A 142 6.92 -13.34 -0.34
N LEU A 143 6.41 -14.09 -1.31
CA LEU A 143 6.32 -13.65 -2.69
C LEU A 143 5.39 -12.43 -2.85
N CYS A 144 4.29 -12.37 -2.08
CA CYS A 144 3.43 -11.19 -2.05
C CYS A 144 4.15 -9.97 -1.49
N ALA A 145 4.97 -10.14 -0.45
CA ALA A 145 5.75 -9.07 0.15
C ALA A 145 6.80 -8.52 -0.82
N ASP A 146 7.54 -9.40 -1.49
CA ASP A 146 8.53 -9.03 -2.50
C ASP A 146 7.86 -8.27 -3.65
N PHE A 147 6.70 -8.75 -4.13
CA PHE A 147 5.94 -8.06 -5.18
C PHE A 147 5.51 -6.65 -4.75
N VAL A 148 5.01 -6.48 -3.53
CA VAL A 148 4.59 -5.17 -3.01
C VAL A 148 5.79 -4.26 -2.78
N ALA A 149 6.92 -4.79 -2.31
CA ALA A 149 8.16 -4.04 -2.12
C ALA A 149 8.70 -3.52 -3.46
N GLU A 150 8.84 -4.39 -4.46
CA GLU A 150 9.27 -4.00 -5.80
C GLU A 150 8.31 -2.99 -6.46
N ALA A 151 6.99 -3.18 -6.28
CA ALA A 151 6.00 -2.25 -6.82
C ALA A 151 6.11 -0.86 -6.22
N ILE A 152 6.35 -0.74 -4.90
CA ILE A 152 6.54 0.58 -4.27
C ILE A 152 7.87 1.22 -4.65
N ASP A 153 8.94 0.46 -4.78
CA ASP A 153 10.24 0.98 -5.17
C ASP A 153 10.22 1.47 -6.62
N LEU A 154 9.60 0.72 -7.54
CA LEU A 154 9.36 1.15 -8.92
C LEU A 154 8.48 2.41 -8.98
N TYR A 155 7.41 2.45 -8.19
CA TYR A 155 6.54 3.61 -8.12
C TYR A 155 7.28 4.87 -7.65
N LEU A 156 8.08 4.77 -6.60
CA LEU A 156 8.84 5.89 -6.05
C LEU A 156 9.98 6.36 -6.97
N GLY A 157 10.59 5.43 -7.72
CA GLY A 157 11.71 5.72 -8.62
C GLY A 157 11.28 6.27 -9.98
N GLU A 158 10.22 5.73 -10.58
CA GLU A 158 9.95 5.95 -12.00
C GLU A 158 8.49 6.26 -12.35
N MET A 159 7.54 6.01 -11.46
CA MET A 159 6.11 5.97 -11.82
C MET A 159 5.21 6.88 -10.98
N ARG A 160 5.74 7.90 -10.34
CA ARG A 160 4.90 8.84 -9.58
C ARG A 160 3.90 9.53 -10.49
N PHE A 161 2.62 9.44 -10.16
CA PHE A 161 1.56 10.04 -10.96
C PHE A 161 1.75 11.55 -11.16
N GLY A 162 2.20 12.26 -10.12
CA GLY A 162 2.46 13.69 -10.21
C GLY A 162 3.62 14.07 -11.13
N GLU A 163 4.51 13.13 -11.46
CA GLU A 163 5.63 13.32 -12.40
C GLU A 163 5.24 12.87 -13.81
N LEU A 164 4.49 11.77 -13.91
CA LEU A 164 4.00 11.25 -15.19
C LEU A 164 2.88 12.09 -15.81
N LEU A 165 2.07 12.72 -14.98
CA LEU A 165 0.90 13.51 -15.36
C LEU A 165 0.95 14.89 -14.66
N PRO A 166 1.84 15.81 -15.12
CA PRO A 166 2.04 17.10 -14.47
C PRO A 166 0.75 17.92 -14.33
N GLU A 167 -0.18 17.78 -15.28
CA GLU A 167 -1.47 18.46 -15.30
C GLU A 167 -2.35 18.03 -14.11
N LEU A 168 -2.20 16.80 -13.64
CA LEU A 168 -2.95 16.28 -12.51
C LEU A 168 -2.26 16.51 -11.16
N ARG A 169 -1.03 17.04 -11.15
CA ARG A 169 -0.21 17.18 -9.95
C ARG A 169 -0.93 17.89 -8.82
N ALA A 170 -1.57 19.02 -9.13
CA ALA A 170 -2.31 19.81 -8.14
C ALA A 170 -3.54 19.08 -7.59
N PHE A 171 -4.08 18.12 -8.34
CA PHE A 171 -5.22 17.31 -7.96
C PHE A 171 -4.80 16.09 -7.14
N ILE A 172 -3.77 15.35 -7.58
CA ILE A 172 -3.31 14.07 -6.97
C ILE A 172 -2.87 14.25 -5.51
N HIS A 173 -2.36 15.44 -5.17
CA HIS A 173 -1.92 15.75 -3.80
C HIS A 173 -3.05 16.23 -2.88
N ARG A 174 -4.31 16.29 -3.37
CA ARG A 174 -5.44 16.67 -2.54
C ARG A 174 -6.09 15.46 -1.88
N ASP A 175 -6.67 15.69 -0.71
CA ASP A 175 -7.45 14.68 0.00
C ASP A 175 -8.59 14.16 -0.89
N GLY A 176 -8.70 12.84 -1.02
CA GLY A 176 -9.74 12.20 -1.81
C GLY A 176 -9.46 12.09 -3.32
N ALA A 177 -8.33 12.61 -3.83
CA ALA A 177 -8.00 12.56 -5.25
C ALA A 177 -7.99 11.12 -5.80
N LEU A 178 -7.35 10.19 -5.09
CA LEU A 178 -7.31 8.78 -5.50
C LEU A 178 -8.69 8.13 -5.49
N GLU A 179 -9.57 8.52 -4.58
CA GLU A 179 -10.95 8.02 -4.53
C GLU A 179 -11.76 8.52 -5.74
N ILE A 180 -11.59 9.79 -6.13
CA ILE A 180 -12.26 10.35 -7.31
C ILE A 180 -11.73 9.66 -8.57
N MET A 181 -10.43 9.51 -8.72
CA MET A 181 -9.82 8.83 -9.88
C MET A 181 -10.29 7.37 -10.01
N ALA A 182 -10.54 6.69 -8.90
CA ALA A 182 -11.05 5.31 -8.93
C ALA A 182 -12.53 5.20 -9.33
N ARG A 183 -13.28 6.31 -9.34
CA ARG A 183 -14.69 6.36 -9.70
C ARG A 183 -14.95 6.84 -11.14
N LEU A 184 -13.96 7.42 -11.80
CA LEU A 184 -14.00 7.84 -13.20
C LEU A 184 -13.69 6.69 -14.15
#